data_019a0bd05d5979aa166c36ac2b17ba5a
#
_entry.id   019a0bd05d5979aa166c36ac2b17ba5a
#
_cell.length_a   1.000
_cell.length_b   1.000
_cell.length_c   1.000
_cell.angle_alpha   90.00
_cell.angle_beta   90.00
_cell.angle_gamma   90.00
#
_symmetry.space_group_name_H-M   'P 1'
#
loop_
_entity.id
_entity.type
_entity.pdbx_description
1 polymer ?
#
loop_
_entity_poly.entity_id
_entity_poly.type
_entity_poly.pdbx_seq_one_letter_code
_entity_poly.pdbx_strand_id
1 'polypeptide(L)'
;MPRSPVARWLAFGVAGAVAASIAFAVGARRNEPWPVAVRASNAVGDSTCLSCHGDKGSFEGTAHRLTTRHPSGAAIEASFAPGRNVLRTTNPAVHFRMDSTADGFYETAVTGLPPDTTSRMEKIAIVAGSGRKGQSFLYWAGDALYQLPISYWKSLDAWINSPGPVYVDGIVNFDRAVAPRCLECHATWISARPDLTSVNHFDSTGAILGVTCERCHGAGVDHVARERSVTRFARGSAIVNPAKLDRDRKMDACAQCHGGLGSPKVPSFSFVAGHRLEDYLHLSKKDADATVDVHGNQVALLERSKCFQQSEMTCLTCHDVHRQQRNVAELSGKCLTCHTLESCGLFPAHGKELAGRCVDCHMPLQKSNLIVSALGTEKEHVEVRSHWIRVYQDSVTKRVPPTLQR
;
A
#
# COMPACT_ATOMS: atom_id res chain seq x y z
N MET A 1 -75.79 25.20 8.36
CA MET A 1 -74.79 26.22 8.14
C MET A 1 -73.66 25.63 7.31
N PRO A 2 -73.37 26.14 6.12
CA PRO A 2 -72.32 25.55 5.28
C PRO A 2 -70.94 25.96 5.83
N ARG A 3 -70.04 24.97 5.96
CA ARG A 3 -68.66 25.17 6.39
C ARG A 3 -67.92 25.93 5.28
N SER A 4 -67.16 26.97 5.63
CA SER A 4 -66.47 27.86 4.73
C SER A 4 -65.38 27.12 3.92
N PRO A 5 -65.19 27.43 2.63
CA PRO A 5 -64.22 26.79 1.76
C PRO A 5 -62.76 27.04 2.18
N VAL A 6 -62.49 28.02 3.01
CA VAL A 6 -61.14 28.39 3.48
C VAL A 6 -60.50 27.33 4.36
N ALA A 7 -61.29 26.58 5.17
CA ALA A 7 -60.76 25.53 6.04
C ALA A 7 -60.26 24.30 5.26
N ARG A 8 -60.76 24.06 4.03
CA ARG A 8 -60.32 22.94 3.18
C ARG A 8 -58.98 23.21 2.54
N TRP A 9 -58.70 24.46 2.16
CA TRP A 9 -57.41 24.80 1.53
C TRP A 9 -56.24 24.82 2.52
N LEU A 10 -56.45 25.17 3.78
CA LEU A 10 -55.45 25.12 4.83
C LEU A 10 -55.06 23.65 5.17
N ALA A 11 -56.02 22.73 5.17
CA ALA A 11 -55.70 21.31 5.44
C ALA A 11 -54.87 20.66 4.32
N PHE A 12 -55.15 21.00 3.06
CA PHE A 12 -54.35 20.49 1.92
C PHE A 12 -52.96 21.15 1.86
N GLY A 13 -52.82 22.40 2.23
CA GLY A 13 -51.51 23.11 2.27
C GLY A 13 -50.57 22.53 3.33
N VAL A 14 -51.07 22.21 4.52
CA VAL A 14 -50.28 21.64 5.61
C VAL A 14 -49.91 20.18 5.29
N ALA A 15 -50.81 19.37 4.74
CA ALA A 15 -50.52 18.02 4.33
C ALA A 15 -49.48 17.96 3.19
N GLY A 16 -49.55 18.87 2.23
CA GLY A 16 -48.58 18.99 1.15
C GLY A 16 -47.20 19.44 1.64
N ALA A 17 -47.10 20.38 2.58
CA ALA A 17 -45.85 20.84 3.16
C ALA A 17 -45.17 19.75 4.01
N VAL A 18 -45.95 18.98 4.79
CA VAL A 18 -45.42 17.84 5.58
C VAL A 18 -44.94 16.74 4.67
N ALA A 19 -45.67 16.40 3.60
CA ALA A 19 -45.27 15.39 2.62
C ALA A 19 -44.03 15.82 1.84
N ALA A 20 -43.92 17.07 1.46
CA ALA A 20 -42.72 17.64 0.81
C ALA A 20 -41.51 17.66 1.75
N SER A 21 -41.69 18.01 3.02
CA SER A 21 -40.63 17.98 4.03
C SER A 21 -40.15 16.55 4.33
N ILE A 22 -41.06 15.57 4.37
CA ILE A 22 -40.68 14.16 4.55
C ILE A 22 -39.98 13.63 3.29
N ALA A 23 -40.46 13.98 2.09
CA ALA A 23 -39.80 13.59 0.84
C ALA A 23 -38.41 14.24 0.69
N PHE A 24 -38.22 15.48 1.11
CA PHE A 24 -36.94 16.15 1.13
C PHE A 24 -35.98 15.54 2.17
N ALA A 25 -36.47 15.23 3.37
CA ALA A 25 -35.67 14.57 4.41
C ALA A 25 -35.30 13.13 4.04
N VAL A 26 -36.18 12.41 3.35
CA VAL A 26 -35.89 11.06 2.83
C VAL A 26 -34.97 11.13 1.60
N GLY A 27 -35.14 12.14 0.74
CA GLY A 27 -34.25 12.39 -0.40
C GLY A 27 -32.86 12.84 0.03
N ALA A 28 -32.75 13.73 1.03
CA ALA A 28 -31.47 14.17 1.57
C ALA A 28 -30.69 13.04 2.25
N ARG A 29 -31.37 12.06 2.88
CA ARG A 29 -30.71 10.85 3.43
C ARG A 29 -30.28 9.82 2.36
N ARG A 30 -30.71 9.98 1.10
CA ARG A 30 -30.29 9.12 -0.01
C ARG A 30 -29.03 9.59 -0.72
N ASN A 31 -28.52 10.78 -0.40
CA ASN A 31 -27.38 11.42 -1.06
C ASN A 31 -26.12 11.53 -0.19
N GLU A 32 -26.07 10.85 0.95
CA GLU A 32 -24.76 10.68 1.58
C GLU A 32 -23.95 9.69 0.72
N PRO A 33 -22.80 10.13 0.20
CA PRO A 33 -21.95 9.24 -0.60
C PRO A 33 -21.46 8.10 0.30
N TRP A 34 -21.96 6.96 0.06
CA TRP A 34 -21.61 5.73 0.74
C TRP A 34 -20.71 4.90 -0.19
N PRO A 35 -19.60 4.32 0.27
CA PRO A 35 -19.03 4.33 1.63
C PRO A 35 -18.19 5.60 1.92
N VAL A 36 -17.91 5.82 3.22
CA VAL A 36 -17.20 7.01 3.71
C VAL A 36 -15.71 6.74 3.84
N ALA A 37 -14.89 7.74 3.53
CA ALA A 37 -13.44 7.67 3.74
C ALA A 37 -13.10 7.51 5.23
N VAL A 38 -12.06 6.72 5.51
CA VAL A 38 -11.60 6.46 6.87
C VAL A 38 -10.99 7.69 7.50
N ARG A 39 -11.33 7.93 8.75
CA ARG A 39 -10.80 8.96 9.65
C ARG A 39 -10.63 8.35 11.04
N ALA A 40 -9.81 8.95 11.89
CA ALA A 40 -9.68 8.49 13.28
C ALA A 40 -11.04 8.41 14.01
N SER A 41 -11.96 9.32 13.68
CA SER A 41 -13.28 9.42 14.33
C SER A 41 -14.30 8.36 13.91
N ASN A 42 -14.09 7.68 12.79
CA ASN A 42 -15.03 6.69 12.24
C ASN A 42 -14.41 5.30 12.01
N ALA A 43 -13.14 5.13 12.36
CA ALA A 43 -12.47 3.84 12.33
C ALA A 43 -12.76 3.03 13.59
N VAL A 44 -12.85 1.71 13.44
CA VAL A 44 -13.08 0.78 14.57
C VAL A 44 -11.87 -0.14 14.84
N GLY A 45 -10.94 -0.23 13.89
CA GLY A 45 -9.71 -1.02 13.99
C GLY A 45 -9.88 -2.52 13.73
N ASP A 46 -8.78 -3.17 13.37
CA ASP A 46 -8.74 -4.58 12.94
C ASP A 46 -9.27 -5.54 14.01
N SER A 47 -8.99 -5.32 15.29
CA SER A 47 -9.47 -6.18 16.37
C SER A 47 -11.00 -6.25 16.45
N THR A 48 -11.67 -5.12 16.20
CA THR A 48 -13.15 -5.09 16.14
C THR A 48 -13.67 -5.90 14.94
N CYS A 49 -13.00 -5.78 13.79
CA CYS A 49 -13.38 -6.56 12.60
C CYS A 49 -13.17 -8.06 12.82
N LEU A 50 -12.02 -8.44 13.37
CA LEU A 50 -11.64 -9.83 13.60
C LEU A 50 -12.49 -10.51 14.70
N SER A 51 -13.13 -9.74 15.58
CA SER A 51 -14.08 -10.32 16.56
C SER A 51 -15.27 -11.04 15.92
N CYS A 52 -15.65 -10.65 14.67
CA CYS A 52 -16.69 -11.30 13.89
C CYS A 52 -16.12 -12.03 12.66
N HIS A 53 -15.02 -11.55 12.09
CA HIS A 53 -14.36 -12.09 10.89
C HIS A 53 -13.04 -12.80 11.24
N GLY A 54 -13.06 -13.68 12.25
CA GLY A 54 -11.88 -14.39 12.75
C GLY A 54 -11.16 -15.24 11.70
N ASP A 55 -11.89 -15.69 10.66
CA ASP A 55 -11.32 -16.39 9.50
C ASP A 55 -10.34 -15.54 8.66
N LYS A 56 -10.30 -14.22 8.88
CA LYS A 56 -9.38 -13.27 8.24
C LYS A 56 -8.17 -12.93 9.09
N GLY A 57 -7.98 -13.55 10.25
CA GLY A 57 -6.86 -13.27 11.18
C GLY A 57 -5.48 -13.38 10.55
N SER A 58 -5.31 -14.21 9.51
CA SER A 58 -4.06 -14.31 8.74
C SER A 58 -3.64 -12.99 8.06
N PHE A 59 -4.55 -12.03 7.92
CA PHE A 59 -4.27 -10.70 7.38
C PHE A 59 -3.23 -9.93 8.20
N GLU A 60 -3.19 -10.10 9.52
CA GLU A 60 -2.26 -9.40 10.41
C GLU A 60 -0.79 -9.64 10.06
N GLY A 61 -0.47 -10.79 9.46
CA GLY A 61 0.87 -11.12 8.97
C GLY A 61 1.16 -10.68 7.53
N THR A 62 0.22 -10.05 6.84
CA THR A 62 0.40 -9.66 5.42
C THR A 62 1.32 -8.45 5.27
N ALA A 63 1.91 -8.31 4.08
CA ALA A 63 2.72 -7.13 3.75
C ALA A 63 1.89 -5.83 3.80
N HIS A 64 0.60 -5.87 3.48
CA HIS A 64 -0.30 -4.73 3.58
C HIS A 64 -0.43 -4.25 5.02
N ARG A 65 -0.75 -5.15 5.95
CA ARG A 65 -0.90 -4.78 7.37
C ARG A 65 0.41 -4.26 7.97
N LEU A 66 1.54 -4.78 7.50
CA LEU A 66 2.87 -4.47 8.02
C LEU A 66 3.58 -3.33 7.26
N THR A 67 2.88 -2.55 6.41
CA THR A 67 3.49 -1.47 5.61
C THR A 67 4.08 -0.35 6.45
N THR A 68 3.40 0.04 7.55
CA THR A 68 3.95 0.92 8.58
C THR A 68 3.50 0.46 9.96
N ARG A 69 4.36 0.67 10.96
CA ARG A 69 4.10 0.31 12.36
C ARG A 69 5.01 1.06 13.32
N HIS A 70 4.64 1.07 14.58
CA HIS A 70 5.53 1.60 15.61
C HIS A 70 6.77 0.71 15.78
N PRO A 71 7.93 1.31 16.08
CA PRO A 71 9.17 0.57 16.26
C PRO A 71 9.08 -0.36 17.49
N SER A 72 9.56 -1.56 17.30
CA SER A 72 9.75 -2.55 18.38
C SER A 72 10.78 -3.59 17.88
N GLY A 73 11.33 -4.40 18.80
CA GLY A 73 12.23 -5.48 18.41
C GLY A 73 11.61 -6.49 17.43
N ALA A 74 10.28 -6.69 17.51
CA ALA A 74 9.55 -7.54 16.57
C ALA A 74 9.20 -6.83 15.25
N ALA A 75 9.21 -5.48 15.24
CA ALA A 75 8.88 -4.69 14.06
C ALA A 75 10.08 -4.43 13.16
N ILE A 76 11.28 -4.36 13.72
CA ILE A 76 12.52 -4.04 12.98
C ILE A 76 13.26 -5.35 12.69
N GLU A 77 13.48 -5.61 11.40
CA GLU A 77 14.19 -6.81 10.92
C GLU A 77 15.71 -6.69 11.06
N ALA A 78 16.21 -5.46 11.10
CA ALA A 78 17.63 -5.17 11.17
C ALA A 78 18.22 -5.44 12.56
N SER A 79 19.51 -5.77 12.62
CA SER A 79 20.23 -6.01 13.87
C SER A 79 20.82 -4.72 14.44
N PHE A 80 20.56 -4.45 15.72
CA PHE A 80 21.20 -3.41 16.52
C PHE A 80 22.38 -3.92 17.34
N ALA A 81 22.78 -5.18 17.17
CA ALA A 81 23.89 -5.77 17.90
C ALA A 81 25.22 -5.08 17.53
N PRO A 82 26.15 -4.93 18.50
CA PRO A 82 27.47 -4.40 18.22
C PRO A 82 28.17 -5.10 17.05
N GLY A 83 28.77 -4.34 16.16
CA GLY A 83 29.41 -4.84 14.93
C GLY A 83 28.47 -5.02 13.75
N ARG A 84 27.15 -5.08 13.96
CA ARG A 84 26.15 -5.12 12.89
C ARG A 84 25.30 -3.85 12.82
N ASN A 85 25.50 -2.93 13.71
CA ASN A 85 24.74 -1.70 13.88
C ASN A 85 25.44 -0.45 13.34
N VAL A 86 26.50 -0.60 12.53
CA VAL A 86 27.26 0.51 11.97
C VAL A 86 27.31 0.39 10.47
N LEU A 87 26.92 1.45 9.77
CA LEU A 87 27.16 1.65 8.35
C LEU A 87 28.35 2.60 8.17
N ARG A 88 29.46 2.09 7.65
CA ARG A 88 30.59 2.92 7.19
C ARG A 88 30.34 3.34 5.76
N THR A 89 30.63 4.61 5.46
CA THR A 89 30.48 5.16 4.11
C THR A 89 31.84 5.24 3.39
N THR A 90 31.81 5.56 2.10
CA THR A 90 33.03 5.86 1.32
C THR A 90 33.74 7.13 1.79
N ASN A 91 33.04 8.02 2.50
CA ASN A 91 33.64 9.17 3.16
C ASN A 91 34.12 8.75 4.57
N PRO A 92 35.43 8.68 4.84
CA PRO A 92 35.95 8.24 6.14
C PRO A 92 35.54 9.13 7.31
N ALA A 93 35.13 10.38 7.02
CA ALA A 93 34.62 11.31 8.02
C ALA A 93 33.10 11.13 8.30
N VAL A 94 32.42 10.16 7.68
CA VAL A 94 30.99 9.94 7.87
C VAL A 94 30.69 8.47 8.10
N HIS A 95 30.02 8.17 9.19
CA HIS A 95 29.42 6.86 9.42
C HIS A 95 28.10 7.01 10.18
N PHE A 96 27.27 5.96 10.12
CA PHE A 96 25.99 5.90 10.83
C PHE A 96 26.04 4.76 11.84
N ARG A 97 25.44 4.99 13.01
CA ARG A 97 25.25 3.98 14.05
C ARG A 97 23.79 3.89 14.42
N MET A 98 23.29 2.67 14.50
CA MET A 98 21.94 2.36 14.88
C MET A 98 21.95 1.79 16.32
N ASP A 99 21.26 2.45 17.23
CA ASP A 99 21.27 2.14 18.65
C ASP A 99 19.88 1.71 19.14
N SER A 100 19.87 0.72 20.04
CA SER A 100 18.67 0.29 20.77
C SER A 100 18.90 0.53 22.26
N THR A 101 18.01 1.28 22.88
CA THR A 101 18.04 1.62 24.31
C THR A 101 16.72 1.26 24.97
N ALA A 102 16.61 1.47 26.29
CA ALA A 102 15.34 1.31 27.00
C ALA A 102 14.23 2.26 26.47
N ASP A 103 14.62 3.43 25.95
CA ASP A 103 13.70 4.46 25.44
C ASP A 103 13.30 4.25 23.97
N GLY A 104 13.94 3.34 23.25
CA GLY A 104 13.61 3.04 21.86
C GLY A 104 14.82 2.82 20.94
N PHE A 105 14.58 3.03 19.67
CA PHE A 105 15.53 2.80 18.59
C PHE A 105 15.96 4.13 17.98
N TYR A 106 17.22 4.25 17.64
CA TYR A 106 17.81 5.50 17.20
C TYR A 106 18.75 5.29 16.01
N GLU A 107 18.82 6.31 15.18
CA GLU A 107 19.85 6.44 14.14
C GLU A 107 20.72 7.64 14.43
N THR A 108 22.03 7.44 14.47
CA THR A 108 23.03 8.46 14.76
C THR A 108 23.96 8.62 13.56
N ALA A 109 23.98 9.79 12.96
CA ALA A 109 25.04 10.16 12.03
C ALA A 109 26.23 10.75 12.82
N VAL A 110 27.43 10.25 12.55
CA VAL A 110 28.67 10.77 13.12
C VAL A 110 29.51 11.36 11.99
N THR A 111 29.92 12.60 12.15
CA THR A 111 30.70 13.36 11.16
C THR A 111 31.99 13.89 11.78
N GLY A 112 33.05 14.01 10.99
CA GLY A 112 34.38 14.42 11.41
C GLY A 112 35.33 13.23 11.61
N LEU A 113 36.60 13.53 11.82
CA LEU A 113 37.62 12.54 12.14
C LEU A 113 38.03 12.67 13.60
N PRO A 114 38.34 11.57 14.30
CA PRO A 114 38.84 11.65 15.69
C PRO A 114 40.06 12.52 15.81
N PRO A 115 40.18 13.39 16.86
CA PRO A 115 39.22 13.50 17.97
C PRO A 115 38.03 14.43 17.68
N ASP A 116 38.01 15.16 16.58
CA ASP A 116 37.03 16.22 16.28
C ASP A 116 35.81 15.63 15.54
N THR A 117 34.91 14.99 16.30
CA THR A 117 33.70 14.43 15.76
C THR A 117 32.46 15.14 16.31
N THR A 118 31.44 15.26 15.48
CA THR A 118 30.09 15.70 15.87
C THR A 118 29.09 14.60 15.57
N SER A 119 27.95 14.60 16.26
CA SER A 119 26.90 13.62 15.99
C SER A 119 25.51 14.25 16.04
N ARG A 120 24.64 13.74 15.18
CA ARG A 120 23.19 13.99 15.20
C ARG A 120 22.45 12.67 15.38
N MET A 121 21.61 12.58 16.39
CA MET A 121 20.84 11.39 16.73
C MET A 121 19.35 11.70 16.63
N GLU A 122 18.61 10.83 15.94
CA GLU A 122 17.15 10.93 15.83
C GLU A 122 16.49 9.62 16.24
N LYS A 123 15.33 9.73 16.90
CA LYS A 123 14.56 8.59 17.34
C LYS A 123 13.71 8.04 16.21
N ILE A 124 13.80 6.75 15.95
CA ILE A 124 12.91 6.05 15.02
C ILE A 124 11.49 6.08 15.59
N ALA A 125 10.57 6.71 14.89
CA ALA A 125 9.17 6.85 15.29
C ALA A 125 8.24 5.91 14.53
N ILE A 126 8.53 5.67 13.24
CA ILE A 126 7.75 4.79 12.36
C ILE A 126 8.70 3.92 11.55
N VAL A 127 8.38 2.62 11.52
CA VAL A 127 9.00 1.65 10.60
C VAL A 127 8.15 1.59 9.36
N ALA A 128 8.69 1.97 8.21
CA ALA A 128 8.05 1.91 6.89
C ALA A 128 8.58 0.73 6.08
N GLY A 129 7.68 -0.12 5.63
CA GLY A 129 8.00 -1.36 4.93
C GLY A 129 7.75 -2.61 5.78
N SER A 130 7.20 -3.63 5.13
CA SER A 130 6.85 -4.90 5.77
C SER A 130 8.05 -5.77 6.19
N GLY A 131 9.28 -5.38 5.85
CA GLY A 131 10.48 -6.19 6.01
C GLY A 131 10.71 -7.19 4.86
N ARG A 132 9.75 -7.36 3.95
CA ARG A 132 9.86 -8.34 2.86
C ARG A 132 11.00 -8.01 1.87
N LYS A 133 11.20 -6.75 1.57
CA LYS A 133 12.29 -6.25 0.72
C LYS A 133 13.31 -5.45 1.52
N GLY A 134 12.81 -4.63 2.42
CA GLY A 134 13.58 -3.78 3.30
C GLY A 134 12.65 -2.97 4.20
N GLN A 135 13.24 -2.09 4.97
CA GLN A 135 12.56 -1.17 5.86
C GLN A 135 13.27 0.17 5.84
N SER A 136 12.51 1.24 5.66
CA SER A 136 12.96 2.61 5.92
C SER A 136 12.40 3.08 7.26
N PHE A 137 13.04 4.07 7.82
CA PHE A 137 12.69 4.58 9.13
C PHE A 137 12.34 6.06 9.04
N LEU A 138 11.33 6.46 9.83
CA LEU A 138 10.87 7.84 9.84
C LEU A 138 10.97 8.39 11.27
N TYR A 139 11.21 9.70 11.38
CA TYR A 139 11.27 10.40 12.64
C TYR A 139 10.44 11.69 12.63
N TRP A 140 10.04 12.15 13.79
CA TRP A 140 9.32 13.40 13.98
C TRP A 140 10.25 14.53 14.39
N ALA A 141 10.17 15.66 13.70
CA ALA A 141 10.70 16.93 14.14
C ALA A 141 9.52 17.87 14.44
N GLY A 142 9.07 17.88 15.69
CA GLY A 142 7.78 18.49 16.04
C GLY A 142 6.62 17.72 15.43
N ASP A 143 5.82 18.37 14.58
CA ASP A 143 4.75 17.75 13.79
C ASP A 143 5.16 17.43 12.34
N ALA A 144 6.40 17.72 11.95
CA ALA A 144 6.94 17.40 10.65
C ALA A 144 7.56 16.00 10.62
N LEU A 145 7.23 15.21 9.59
CA LEU A 145 7.71 13.83 9.42
C LEU A 145 8.78 13.75 8.34
N TYR A 146 9.91 13.14 8.67
CA TYR A 146 11.05 12.97 7.78
C TYR A 146 11.49 11.52 7.70
N GLN A 147 12.10 11.14 6.57
CA GLN A 147 12.76 9.86 6.41
C GLN A 147 14.20 9.95 6.91
N LEU A 148 14.61 8.95 7.70
CA LEU A 148 15.98 8.79 8.16
C LEU A 148 16.95 8.41 7.03
N PRO A 149 18.22 8.81 7.12
CA PRO A 149 19.25 8.54 6.11
C PRO A 149 19.50 7.08 5.82
N ILE A 150 19.30 6.18 6.78
CA ILE A 150 19.64 4.76 6.66
C ILE A 150 18.39 3.89 6.69
N SER A 151 18.41 2.86 5.87
CA SER A 151 17.38 1.82 5.74
C SER A 151 18.00 0.44 5.92
N TYR A 152 17.16 -0.55 6.14
CA TYR A 152 17.56 -1.96 6.13
C TYR A 152 17.16 -2.61 4.81
N TRP A 153 18.06 -3.39 4.21
CA TRP A 153 17.84 -4.10 2.96
C TRP A 153 17.90 -5.62 3.17
N LYS A 154 16.76 -6.29 2.99
CA LYS A 154 16.61 -7.71 3.34
C LYS A 154 17.51 -8.66 2.54
N SER A 155 17.71 -8.39 1.24
CA SER A 155 18.54 -9.26 0.38
C SER A 155 20.01 -9.24 0.74
N LEU A 156 20.48 -8.16 1.37
CA LEU A 156 21.86 -7.99 1.84
C LEU A 156 22.02 -8.33 3.32
N ASP A 157 20.91 -8.44 4.06
CA ASP A 157 20.86 -8.48 5.53
C ASP A 157 21.72 -7.37 6.16
N ALA A 158 21.61 -6.17 5.63
CA ALA A 158 22.50 -5.04 5.96
C ALA A 158 21.74 -3.71 6.02
N TRP A 159 22.32 -2.80 6.80
CA TRP A 159 22.03 -1.38 6.74
C TRP A 159 22.60 -0.78 5.45
N ILE A 160 21.86 0.13 4.84
CA ILE A 160 22.17 0.73 3.54
C ILE A 160 21.63 2.16 3.51
N ASN A 161 22.16 3.03 2.67
CA ASN A 161 21.59 4.35 2.48
C ASN A 161 20.12 4.27 2.08
N SER A 162 19.25 5.12 2.64
CA SER A 162 17.83 5.10 2.35
C SER A 162 17.56 5.37 0.87
N PRO A 163 16.75 4.52 0.20
CA PRO A 163 16.46 4.68 -1.22
C PRO A 163 15.71 5.99 -1.49
N GLY A 164 15.96 6.59 -2.65
CA GLY A 164 15.29 7.81 -3.07
C GLY A 164 15.98 8.49 -4.25
N PRO A 165 15.44 9.63 -4.73
CA PRO A 165 15.98 10.31 -5.90
C PRO A 165 17.39 10.86 -5.67
N VAL A 166 17.76 11.10 -4.42
CA VAL A 166 19.10 11.58 -4.03
C VAL A 166 19.60 10.63 -2.94
N TYR A 167 20.23 9.54 -3.34
CA TYR A 167 20.98 8.67 -2.46
C TYR A 167 22.46 8.85 -2.83
N VAL A 168 23.22 9.48 -1.96
CA VAL A 168 24.65 9.63 -2.14
C VAL A 168 25.32 9.10 -0.87
N ASP A 169 26.18 8.11 -1.05
CA ASP A 169 26.94 7.55 0.06
C ASP A 169 27.86 8.61 0.69
N GLY A 170 27.95 8.64 2.00
CA GLY A 170 28.79 9.59 2.72
C GLY A 170 28.20 11.00 2.87
N ILE A 171 26.91 11.19 2.55
CA ILE A 171 26.18 12.44 2.82
C ILE A 171 25.17 12.22 3.94
N VAL A 172 25.19 13.09 4.94
CA VAL A 172 24.21 13.12 6.01
C VAL A 172 23.01 13.97 5.58
N ASN A 173 21.84 13.35 5.43
CA ASN A 173 20.61 14.05 5.04
C ASN A 173 19.43 13.59 5.89
N PHE A 174 19.03 14.43 6.84
CA PHE A 174 17.84 14.23 7.67
C PHE A 174 16.62 15.03 7.17
N ASP A 175 16.72 15.77 6.08
CA ASP A 175 15.70 16.72 5.65
C ASP A 175 14.79 16.16 4.54
N ARG A 176 14.68 14.82 4.47
CA ARG A 176 13.81 14.17 3.49
C ARG A 176 12.36 14.15 3.97
N ALA A 177 11.62 15.17 3.58
CA ALA A 177 10.22 15.34 3.91
C ALA A 177 9.37 14.16 3.37
N VAL A 178 8.48 13.63 4.20
CA VAL A 178 7.53 12.57 3.84
C VAL A 178 6.20 13.22 3.45
N ALA A 179 5.87 13.20 2.17
CA ALA A 179 4.60 13.75 1.70
C ALA A 179 3.39 12.87 2.09
N PRO A 180 2.19 13.45 2.26
CA PRO A 180 0.97 12.68 2.56
C PRO A 180 0.71 11.54 1.56
N ARG A 181 1.01 11.75 0.27
CA ARG A 181 0.86 10.74 -0.77
C ARG A 181 1.73 9.49 -0.53
N CYS A 182 2.90 9.63 0.09
CA CYS A 182 3.72 8.48 0.46
C CYS A 182 3.01 7.60 1.51
N LEU A 183 2.42 8.25 2.52
CA LEU A 183 1.70 7.55 3.60
C LEU A 183 0.37 6.97 3.13
N GLU A 184 -0.24 7.50 2.08
CA GLU A 184 -1.49 6.99 1.52
C GLU A 184 -1.41 5.53 1.06
N CYS A 185 -0.22 5.09 0.62
CA CYS A 185 0.05 3.69 0.27
C CYS A 185 0.56 2.87 1.47
N HIS A 186 1.02 3.52 2.53
CA HIS A 186 1.67 2.86 3.66
C HIS A 186 0.87 2.89 4.97
N ALA A 187 -0.16 3.72 5.06
CA ALA A 187 -1.02 3.84 6.24
C ALA A 187 -2.50 3.82 5.84
N THR A 188 -3.36 3.53 6.79
CA THR A 188 -4.82 3.63 6.60
C THR A 188 -5.29 5.06 6.70
N TRP A 189 -4.75 5.79 7.68
CA TRP A 189 -5.08 7.19 7.91
C TRP A 189 -3.99 7.92 8.70
N ILE A 190 -3.73 9.16 8.31
CA ILE A 190 -3.06 10.17 9.12
C ILE A 190 -3.57 11.56 8.71
N SER A 191 -3.79 12.44 9.66
CA SER A 191 -4.25 13.79 9.38
C SER A 191 -3.09 14.65 8.90
N ALA A 192 -3.05 14.97 7.61
CA ALA A 192 -2.11 15.94 7.07
C ALA A 192 -2.56 17.36 7.44
N ARG A 193 -1.61 18.20 7.81
CA ARG A 193 -1.77 19.64 8.07
C ARG A 193 -0.92 20.38 7.04
N PRO A 194 -1.38 20.53 5.79
CA PRO A 194 -0.61 21.27 4.81
C PRO A 194 -0.55 22.74 5.26
N ASP A 195 0.65 23.24 5.44
CA ASP A 195 0.89 24.66 5.57
C ASP A 195 1.46 25.23 4.27
N LEU A 196 1.68 26.54 4.23
CA LEU A 196 2.16 27.23 3.05
C LEU A 196 3.66 26.96 2.74
N THR A 197 4.38 26.35 3.67
CA THR A 197 5.85 26.20 3.59
C THR A 197 6.29 24.76 3.38
N SER A 198 5.51 23.79 3.88
CA SER A 198 5.86 22.36 3.79
C SER A 198 4.62 21.48 3.77
N VAL A 199 4.74 20.35 3.05
CA VAL A 199 3.65 19.35 2.92
C VAL A 199 3.73 18.24 3.95
N ASN A 200 4.80 18.16 4.76
CA ASN A 200 5.09 17.03 5.63
C ASN A 200 4.69 17.22 7.10
N HIS A 201 3.78 18.17 7.37
CA HIS A 201 3.19 18.37 8.68
C HIS A 201 1.94 17.51 8.88
N PHE A 202 1.89 16.83 10.04
CA PHE A 202 0.82 15.90 10.35
C PHE A 202 0.37 16.03 11.80
N ASP A 203 -0.88 15.65 12.06
CA ASP A 203 -1.33 15.31 13.39
C ASP A 203 -1.10 13.79 13.60
N SER A 204 -0.16 13.45 14.45
CA SER A 204 0.11 12.05 14.80
C SER A 204 -0.96 11.43 15.68
N THR A 205 -1.83 12.26 16.30
CA THR A 205 -2.95 11.81 17.12
C THR A 205 -3.98 11.12 16.27
N GLY A 206 -4.28 9.87 16.57
CA GLY A 206 -5.23 9.07 15.79
C GLY A 206 -4.69 8.57 14.44
N ALA A 207 -3.38 8.60 14.21
CA ALA A 207 -2.77 7.94 13.06
C ALA A 207 -3.05 6.43 13.09
N ILE A 208 -3.49 5.87 11.96
CA ILE A 208 -3.77 4.45 11.79
C ILE A 208 -2.71 3.88 10.87
N LEU A 209 -1.66 3.32 11.47
CA LEU A 209 -0.51 2.76 10.77
C LEU A 209 -0.85 1.40 10.13
N GLY A 210 -0.15 1.10 9.05
CA GLY A 210 -0.42 -0.07 8.22
C GLY A 210 -1.66 0.10 7.34
N VAL A 211 -1.77 -0.73 6.33
CA VAL A 211 -3.00 -0.88 5.53
C VAL A 211 -3.90 -1.84 6.29
N THR A 212 -4.88 -1.31 7.05
CA THR A 212 -5.83 -2.08 7.85
C THR A 212 -7.03 -2.54 7.02
N CYS A 213 -7.94 -3.31 7.61
CA CYS A 213 -9.19 -3.73 6.97
C CYS A 213 -9.93 -2.54 6.33
N GLU A 214 -10.01 -1.44 7.05
CA GLU A 214 -10.79 -0.27 6.67
C GLU A 214 -10.21 0.48 5.47
N ARG A 215 -8.91 0.32 5.17
CA ARG A 215 -8.31 0.96 3.98
C ARG A 215 -8.92 0.44 2.67
N CYS A 216 -9.34 -0.82 2.66
CA CYS A 216 -9.97 -1.47 1.50
C CYS A 216 -11.49 -1.56 1.62
N HIS A 217 -12.00 -1.61 2.84
CA HIS A 217 -13.43 -1.82 3.10
C HIS A 217 -14.19 -0.53 3.44
N GLY A 218 -13.50 0.58 3.70
CA GLY A 218 -14.10 1.83 4.19
C GLY A 218 -14.30 1.83 5.70
N ALA A 219 -14.76 2.96 6.25
CA ALA A 219 -14.94 3.15 7.69
C ALA A 219 -15.95 2.16 8.27
N GLY A 220 -15.58 1.49 9.38
CA GLY A 220 -16.33 0.37 9.94
C GLY A 220 -17.40 0.74 10.96
N VAL A 221 -17.43 1.99 11.46
CA VAL A 221 -18.30 2.38 12.59
C VAL A 221 -19.79 2.09 12.32
N ASP A 222 -20.29 2.45 11.15
CA ASP A 222 -21.71 2.23 10.81
C ASP A 222 -22.03 0.76 10.54
N HIS A 223 -21.09 0.03 9.95
CA HIS A 223 -21.22 -1.40 9.76
C HIS A 223 -21.36 -2.12 11.11
N VAL A 224 -20.46 -1.88 12.03
CA VAL A 224 -20.47 -2.49 13.36
C VAL A 224 -21.74 -2.12 14.14
N ALA A 225 -22.16 -0.84 14.08
CA ALA A 225 -23.38 -0.39 14.73
C ALA A 225 -24.62 -1.11 14.18
N ARG A 226 -24.71 -1.29 12.86
CA ARG A 226 -25.83 -1.98 12.21
C ARG A 226 -25.87 -3.48 12.52
N GLU A 227 -24.71 -4.15 12.45
CA GLU A 227 -24.65 -5.60 12.69
C GLU A 227 -24.91 -5.96 14.17
N ARG A 228 -24.61 -5.05 15.09
CA ARG A 228 -24.94 -5.19 16.52
C ARG A 228 -26.37 -4.78 16.87
N SER A 229 -27.07 -4.10 15.95
CA SER A 229 -28.46 -3.67 16.18
C SER A 229 -29.43 -4.84 16.12
N VAL A 230 -30.38 -4.87 17.07
CA VAL A 230 -31.47 -5.91 17.15
C VAL A 230 -32.49 -5.71 16.04
N THR A 231 -32.59 -4.53 15.45
CA THR A 231 -33.52 -4.22 14.37
C THR A 231 -32.96 -4.63 13.01
N ARG A 232 -33.33 -5.84 12.57
CA ARG A 232 -32.88 -6.46 11.29
C ARG A 232 -33.39 -5.80 10.00
N PHE A 233 -33.99 -4.61 10.05
CA PHE A 233 -34.62 -3.97 8.90
C PHE A 233 -33.69 -3.19 7.97
N ALA A 234 -32.41 -3.09 8.27
CA ALA A 234 -31.45 -2.35 7.47
C ALA A 234 -30.20 -3.19 7.14
N ARG A 235 -30.38 -4.37 6.57
CA ARG A 235 -29.28 -5.15 5.97
C ARG A 235 -28.84 -4.50 4.65
N GLY A 236 -28.20 -3.36 4.73
CA GLY A 236 -27.38 -2.83 3.66
C GLY A 236 -25.98 -2.75 4.23
N SER A 237 -25.01 -3.29 3.53
CA SER A 237 -23.63 -3.28 3.98
C SER A 237 -23.15 -1.83 4.06
N ALA A 238 -23.08 -1.32 5.30
CA ALA A 238 -22.40 -0.08 5.59
C ALA A 238 -20.87 -0.25 5.47
N ILE A 239 -20.44 -1.08 4.51
CA ILE A 239 -19.04 -1.39 4.24
C ILE A 239 -18.90 -1.93 2.83
N VAL A 240 -17.78 -1.67 2.16
CA VAL A 240 -17.50 -2.18 0.82
C VAL A 240 -16.98 -3.61 0.90
N ASN A 241 -17.47 -4.45 0.02
CA ASN A 241 -16.81 -5.72 -0.29
C ASN A 241 -16.16 -5.60 -1.69
N PRO A 242 -14.85 -5.38 -1.80
CA PRO A 242 -14.19 -5.21 -3.08
C PRO A 242 -14.42 -6.37 -4.05
N ALA A 243 -14.60 -7.60 -3.57
CA ALA A 243 -14.88 -8.75 -4.42
C ALA A 243 -16.23 -8.67 -5.14
N LYS A 244 -17.17 -7.84 -4.65
CA LYS A 244 -18.51 -7.66 -5.24
C LYS A 244 -18.62 -6.45 -6.16
N LEU A 245 -17.58 -5.64 -6.25
CA LEU A 245 -17.51 -4.49 -7.17
C LEU A 245 -17.43 -4.98 -8.63
N ASP A 246 -17.77 -4.12 -9.57
CA ASP A 246 -17.42 -4.36 -10.98
C ASP A 246 -15.91 -4.42 -11.19
N ARG A 247 -15.48 -4.85 -12.39
CA ARG A 247 -14.06 -5.05 -12.70
C ARG A 247 -13.23 -3.79 -12.50
N ASP A 248 -13.72 -2.66 -13.01
CA ASP A 248 -12.97 -1.40 -12.97
C ASP A 248 -12.81 -0.91 -11.53
N ARG A 249 -13.87 -0.99 -10.72
CA ARG A 249 -13.80 -0.60 -9.29
C ARG A 249 -12.91 -1.54 -8.48
N LYS A 250 -12.86 -2.85 -8.81
CA LYS A 250 -11.87 -3.78 -8.23
C LYS A 250 -10.46 -3.35 -8.55
N MET A 251 -10.20 -2.98 -9.81
CA MET A 251 -8.88 -2.51 -10.23
C MET A 251 -8.52 -1.18 -9.55
N ASP A 252 -9.45 -0.22 -9.47
CA ASP A 252 -9.27 1.06 -8.79
C ASP A 252 -8.88 0.91 -7.33
N ALA A 253 -9.50 -0.04 -6.61
CA ALA A 253 -9.18 -0.33 -5.21
C ALA A 253 -7.71 -0.76 -5.02
N CYS A 254 -7.11 -1.42 -6.00
CA CYS A 254 -5.71 -1.80 -5.98
C CYS A 254 -4.81 -0.67 -6.53
N ALA A 255 -5.27 -0.01 -7.60
CA ALA A 255 -4.52 1.01 -8.32
C ALA A 255 -4.19 2.25 -7.48
N GLN A 256 -4.96 2.55 -6.43
CA GLN A 256 -4.66 3.65 -5.51
C GLN A 256 -3.22 3.61 -4.97
N CYS A 257 -2.65 2.39 -4.83
CA CYS A 257 -1.29 2.15 -4.35
C CYS A 257 -0.41 1.45 -5.42
N HIS A 258 -1.01 0.64 -6.31
CA HIS A 258 -0.32 -0.17 -7.31
C HIS A 258 -0.47 0.34 -8.75
N GLY A 259 -1.03 1.54 -8.93
CA GLY A 259 -1.19 2.20 -10.22
C GLY A 259 -0.16 3.30 -10.53
N GLY A 260 0.87 3.45 -9.68
CA GLY A 260 1.85 4.51 -9.75
C GLY A 260 1.62 5.59 -8.68
N LEU A 261 2.59 6.49 -8.51
CA LEU A 261 2.48 7.55 -7.51
C LEU A 261 1.32 8.49 -7.80
N GLY A 262 1.12 8.86 -9.06
CA GLY A 262 0.11 9.82 -9.45
C GLY A 262 0.23 11.17 -8.73
N SER A 263 -0.58 12.14 -9.11
CA SER A 263 -0.73 13.39 -8.37
C SER A 263 -2.15 13.52 -7.81
N PRO A 264 -2.33 13.91 -6.53
CA PRO A 264 -3.64 14.05 -5.92
C PRO A 264 -4.46 15.17 -6.59
N LYS A 265 -5.74 14.92 -6.85
CA LYS A 265 -6.76 15.93 -7.24
C LYS A 265 -7.49 16.49 -6.03
N VAL A 266 -7.50 15.74 -4.94
CA VAL A 266 -8.17 16.03 -3.68
C VAL A 266 -7.22 15.69 -2.53
N PRO A 267 -7.49 16.14 -1.31
CA PRO A 267 -6.64 15.79 -0.15
C PRO A 267 -6.39 14.29 -0.05
N SER A 268 -5.18 13.91 0.34
CA SER A 268 -4.80 12.51 0.56
C SER A 268 -5.75 11.81 1.52
N PHE A 269 -5.88 10.50 1.39
CA PHE A 269 -6.81 9.64 2.15
C PHE A 269 -8.30 9.91 1.89
N SER A 270 -8.65 10.59 0.81
CA SER A 270 -10.06 10.80 0.42
C SER A 270 -10.65 9.66 -0.40
N PHE A 271 -9.82 8.85 -1.07
CA PHE A 271 -10.31 7.74 -1.90
C PHE A 271 -10.94 6.64 -1.05
N VAL A 272 -12.05 6.13 -1.54
CA VAL A 272 -12.78 5.00 -0.96
C VAL A 272 -12.98 3.93 -2.02
N ALA A 273 -12.72 2.67 -1.67
CA ALA A 273 -12.96 1.55 -2.58
C ALA A 273 -14.42 1.53 -3.05
N GLY A 274 -14.62 1.32 -4.35
CA GLY A 274 -15.92 1.42 -5.02
C GLY A 274 -16.15 2.72 -5.76
N HIS A 275 -15.36 3.76 -5.50
CA HIS A 275 -15.35 4.99 -6.30
C HIS A 275 -14.39 4.87 -7.49
N ARG A 276 -14.50 5.79 -8.44
CA ARG A 276 -13.56 5.90 -9.57
C ARG A 276 -12.27 6.56 -9.08
N LEU A 277 -11.15 5.88 -9.23
CA LEU A 277 -9.86 6.42 -8.75
C LEU A 277 -9.45 7.68 -9.51
N GLU A 278 -9.83 7.81 -10.76
CA GLU A 278 -9.54 9.00 -11.57
C GLU A 278 -10.16 10.29 -11.04
N ASP A 279 -11.20 10.22 -10.18
CA ASP A 279 -11.77 11.40 -9.53
C ASP A 279 -10.86 11.91 -8.38
N TYR A 280 -9.93 11.10 -7.90
CA TYR A 280 -9.05 11.36 -6.76
C TYR A 280 -7.59 11.57 -7.14
N LEU A 281 -7.13 10.90 -8.18
CA LEU A 281 -5.74 10.90 -8.61
C LEU A 281 -5.60 11.13 -10.12
N HIS A 282 -4.64 11.96 -10.50
CA HIS A 282 -4.08 11.92 -11.84
C HIS A 282 -3.05 10.78 -11.90
N LEU A 283 -3.44 9.63 -12.43
CA LEU A 283 -2.48 8.58 -12.76
C LEU A 283 -1.79 8.93 -14.08
N SER A 284 -0.47 8.80 -14.13
CA SER A 284 0.27 8.96 -15.38
C SER A 284 -0.30 7.99 -16.41
N LYS A 285 -0.62 8.50 -17.58
CA LYS A 285 -1.03 7.65 -18.69
C LYS A 285 0.10 6.67 -18.99
N LYS A 286 -0.27 5.44 -19.29
CA LYS A 286 0.56 4.30 -19.62
C LYS A 286 1.66 4.69 -20.60
N ASP A 287 2.86 4.94 -20.11
CA ASP A 287 4.00 5.06 -20.99
C ASP A 287 4.28 3.69 -21.61
N ALA A 288 4.51 3.68 -22.94
CA ALA A 288 4.87 2.47 -23.67
C ALA A 288 6.09 1.76 -23.05
N ASP A 289 6.92 2.52 -22.33
CA ASP A 289 8.13 2.09 -21.64
C ASP A 289 7.92 1.89 -20.11
N ALA A 290 6.69 1.57 -19.68
CA ALA A 290 6.40 1.30 -18.29
C ALA A 290 7.43 0.33 -17.69
N THR A 291 8.36 0.86 -16.92
CA THR A 291 9.38 0.09 -16.22
C THR A 291 8.80 -0.55 -14.96
N VAL A 292 9.39 -1.64 -14.54
CA VAL A 292 9.02 -2.28 -13.28
C VAL A 292 9.33 -1.34 -12.13
N ASP A 293 8.30 -1.02 -11.35
CA ASP A 293 8.42 -0.14 -10.20
C ASP A 293 7.70 -0.73 -8.97
N VAL A 294 8.34 -0.63 -7.82
CA VAL A 294 7.72 -1.05 -6.55
C VAL A 294 6.67 -0.05 -6.06
N HIS A 295 6.69 1.20 -6.54
CA HIS A 295 5.69 2.21 -6.22
C HIS A 295 4.40 2.06 -7.03
N GLY A 296 4.22 0.93 -7.75
CA GLY A 296 2.92 0.61 -8.26
C GLY A 296 2.70 0.70 -9.74
N ASN A 297 3.61 0.19 -10.54
CA ASN A 297 3.38 0.06 -11.96
C ASN A 297 2.73 -1.28 -12.36
N GLN A 298 2.31 -2.07 -11.36
CA GLN A 298 1.76 -3.42 -11.56
C GLN A 298 0.47 -3.39 -12.37
N VAL A 299 -0.40 -2.39 -12.13
CA VAL A 299 -1.67 -2.26 -12.87
C VAL A 299 -1.40 -1.97 -14.35
N ALA A 300 -0.60 -0.96 -14.66
CA ALA A 300 -0.28 -0.62 -16.05
C ALA A 300 0.43 -1.75 -16.79
N LEU A 301 1.30 -2.49 -16.12
CA LEU A 301 1.98 -3.67 -16.68
C LEU A 301 0.99 -4.82 -16.93
N LEU A 302 0.06 -5.09 -16.00
CA LEU A 302 -0.95 -6.14 -16.15
C LEU A 302 -1.89 -5.83 -17.31
N GLU A 303 -2.32 -4.59 -17.47
CA GLU A 303 -3.20 -4.14 -18.54
C GLU A 303 -2.61 -4.32 -19.95
N ARG A 304 -1.28 -4.43 -20.08
CA ARG A 304 -0.58 -4.78 -21.34
C ARG A 304 -0.65 -6.27 -21.66
N SER A 305 -1.06 -7.11 -20.73
CA SER A 305 -1.08 -8.57 -20.89
C SER A 305 -2.29 -9.00 -21.71
N LYS A 306 -2.08 -9.82 -22.72
CA LYS A 306 -3.17 -10.32 -23.60
C LYS A 306 -4.26 -11.04 -22.82
N CYS A 307 -3.89 -11.87 -21.81
CA CYS A 307 -4.84 -12.57 -20.97
C CYS A 307 -5.73 -11.60 -20.16
N PHE A 308 -5.17 -10.48 -19.68
CA PHE A 308 -5.95 -9.43 -19.00
C PHE A 308 -6.94 -8.74 -19.97
N GLN A 309 -6.47 -8.42 -21.18
CA GLN A 309 -7.28 -7.74 -22.20
C GLN A 309 -8.45 -8.61 -22.74
N GLN A 310 -8.27 -9.93 -22.70
CA GLN A 310 -9.21 -10.90 -23.27
C GLN A 310 -10.06 -11.64 -22.21
N SER A 311 -10.04 -11.19 -20.95
CA SER A 311 -10.78 -11.83 -19.86
C SER A 311 -11.28 -10.81 -18.84
N GLU A 312 -12.11 -11.27 -17.92
CA GLU A 312 -12.55 -10.51 -16.73
C GLU A 312 -11.56 -10.57 -15.56
N MET A 313 -10.30 -10.86 -15.84
CA MET A 313 -9.24 -10.95 -14.84
C MET A 313 -9.09 -9.65 -14.05
N THR A 314 -8.86 -9.78 -12.76
CA THR A 314 -8.47 -8.70 -11.85
C THR A 314 -7.31 -9.15 -10.98
N CYS A 315 -6.79 -8.29 -10.11
CA CYS A 315 -5.76 -8.66 -9.13
C CYS A 315 -6.20 -9.85 -8.26
N LEU A 316 -7.48 -9.93 -7.91
CA LEU A 316 -8.05 -10.98 -7.07
C LEU A 316 -8.13 -12.35 -7.76
N THR A 317 -7.94 -12.43 -9.08
CA THR A 317 -7.84 -13.69 -9.81
C THR A 317 -6.63 -14.51 -9.33
N CYS A 318 -5.54 -13.82 -8.99
CA CYS A 318 -4.29 -14.47 -8.56
C CYS A 318 -3.97 -14.24 -7.07
N HIS A 319 -4.40 -13.09 -6.51
CA HIS A 319 -4.05 -12.69 -5.15
C HIS A 319 -5.21 -12.83 -4.17
N ASP A 320 -4.93 -13.49 -3.03
CA ASP A 320 -5.73 -13.42 -1.83
C ASP A 320 -5.07 -12.42 -0.87
N VAL A 321 -5.67 -11.24 -0.74
CA VAL A 321 -5.11 -10.13 0.04
C VAL A 321 -5.20 -10.34 1.56
N HIS A 322 -5.98 -11.31 2.02
CA HIS A 322 -6.18 -11.60 3.45
C HIS A 322 -5.15 -12.56 4.03
N ARG A 323 -4.22 -13.07 3.23
CA ARG A 323 -3.15 -13.96 3.69
C ARG A 323 -1.82 -13.70 2.99
N GLN A 324 -0.74 -14.15 3.60
CA GLN A 324 0.56 -14.14 2.94
C GLN A 324 0.58 -15.14 1.80
N GLN A 325 0.98 -14.68 0.61
CA GLN A 325 1.22 -15.52 -0.56
C GLN A 325 2.70 -15.41 -0.95
N ARG A 326 3.50 -16.37 -0.54
CA ARG A 326 4.95 -16.42 -0.83
C ARG A 326 5.33 -17.56 -1.75
N ASN A 327 4.46 -18.54 -1.91
CA ASN A 327 4.70 -19.71 -2.73
C ASN A 327 4.47 -19.39 -4.20
N VAL A 328 5.58 -19.36 -4.97
CA VAL A 328 5.56 -19.08 -6.41
C VAL A 328 4.79 -20.16 -7.18
N ALA A 329 4.86 -21.40 -6.74
CA ALA A 329 4.14 -22.51 -7.37
C ALA A 329 2.61 -22.35 -7.20
N GLU A 330 2.15 -21.88 -6.04
CA GLU A 330 0.74 -21.58 -5.82
C GLU A 330 0.24 -20.48 -6.78
N LEU A 331 1.02 -19.42 -6.95
CA LEU A 331 0.68 -18.33 -7.89
C LEU A 331 0.74 -18.81 -9.35
N SER A 332 1.70 -19.67 -9.69
CA SER A 332 1.77 -20.30 -11.02
C SER A 332 0.56 -21.19 -11.30
N GLY A 333 0.05 -21.90 -10.28
CA GLY A 333 -1.15 -22.71 -10.40
C GLY A 333 -2.40 -21.92 -10.81
N LYS A 334 -2.45 -20.59 -10.52
CA LYS A 334 -3.54 -19.74 -10.98
C LYS A 334 -3.59 -19.58 -12.51
N CYS A 335 -2.48 -19.73 -13.21
CA CYS A 335 -2.46 -19.71 -14.67
C CYS A 335 -3.21 -20.91 -15.26
N LEU A 336 -3.13 -22.06 -14.57
CA LEU A 336 -3.75 -23.31 -15.02
C LEU A 336 -5.27 -23.35 -14.85
N THR A 337 -5.88 -22.30 -14.28
CA THR A 337 -7.35 -22.18 -14.28
C THR A 337 -7.91 -21.79 -15.67
N CYS A 338 -7.07 -21.25 -16.55
CA CYS A 338 -7.43 -20.83 -17.91
C CYS A 338 -6.55 -21.48 -18.99
N HIS A 339 -5.32 -21.87 -18.66
CA HIS A 339 -4.36 -22.48 -19.57
C HIS A 339 -4.16 -23.96 -19.27
N THR A 340 -3.93 -24.78 -20.30
CA THR A 340 -3.42 -26.15 -20.12
C THR A 340 -1.90 -26.13 -20.12
N LEU A 341 -1.29 -27.04 -19.38
CA LEU A 341 0.17 -27.10 -19.27
C LEU A 341 0.82 -27.46 -20.62
N GLU A 342 0.13 -28.26 -21.41
CA GLU A 342 0.52 -28.72 -22.75
C GLU A 342 0.61 -27.56 -23.74
N SER A 343 -0.07 -26.43 -23.50
CA SER A 343 0.03 -25.23 -24.33
C SER A 343 1.37 -24.49 -24.18
N CYS A 344 2.20 -24.86 -23.20
CA CYS A 344 3.54 -24.31 -23.04
C CYS A 344 4.49 -24.94 -24.05
N GLY A 345 5.18 -24.14 -24.87
CA GLY A 345 6.14 -24.62 -25.86
C GLY A 345 7.31 -25.43 -25.28
N LEU A 346 7.55 -25.36 -23.98
CA LEU A 346 8.56 -26.15 -23.27
C LEU A 346 8.02 -27.47 -22.72
N PHE A 347 6.71 -27.72 -22.82
CA PHE A 347 6.10 -28.92 -22.25
C PHE A 347 6.68 -30.25 -22.82
N PRO A 348 6.96 -30.36 -24.12
CA PRO A 348 7.56 -31.59 -24.66
C PRO A 348 8.88 -31.98 -24.01
N ALA A 349 9.67 -31.00 -23.56
CA ALA A 349 10.98 -31.22 -22.93
C ALA A 349 10.92 -31.35 -21.40
N HIS A 350 9.97 -30.70 -20.73
CA HIS A 350 9.96 -30.57 -19.28
C HIS A 350 8.72 -31.17 -18.59
N GLY A 351 7.66 -31.47 -19.36
CA GLY A 351 6.46 -32.12 -18.84
C GLY A 351 5.83 -31.35 -17.66
N LYS A 352 5.37 -32.09 -16.66
CA LYS A 352 4.62 -31.56 -15.50
C LYS A 352 5.44 -30.69 -14.55
N GLU A 353 6.77 -30.70 -14.64
CA GLU A 353 7.63 -29.84 -13.79
C GLU A 353 7.40 -28.34 -14.00
N LEU A 354 6.84 -27.97 -15.16
CA LEU A 354 6.52 -26.58 -15.49
C LEU A 354 5.35 -26.03 -14.67
N ALA A 355 4.49 -26.84 -14.09
CA ALA A 355 3.23 -26.41 -13.44
C ALA A 355 3.44 -25.36 -12.33
N GLY A 356 4.52 -25.47 -11.57
CA GLY A 356 4.87 -24.53 -10.50
C GLY A 356 5.72 -23.34 -10.92
N ARG A 357 6.06 -23.18 -12.22
CA ARG A 357 7.09 -22.27 -12.71
C ARG A 357 6.63 -21.24 -13.73
N CYS A 358 5.34 -21.16 -14.04
CA CYS A 358 4.79 -20.26 -15.07
C CYS A 358 5.24 -18.81 -14.87
N VAL A 359 5.16 -18.30 -13.63
CA VAL A 359 5.54 -16.91 -13.32
C VAL A 359 7.04 -16.65 -13.47
N ASP A 360 7.89 -17.67 -13.46
CA ASP A 360 9.34 -17.49 -13.59
C ASP A 360 9.74 -17.08 -15.01
N CYS A 361 9.00 -17.57 -16.01
CA CYS A 361 9.24 -17.26 -17.41
C CYS A 361 8.33 -16.14 -17.93
N HIS A 362 7.08 -16.05 -17.43
CA HIS A 362 6.09 -15.12 -17.92
C HIS A 362 5.99 -13.83 -17.10
N MET A 363 6.51 -13.80 -15.87
CA MET A 363 6.54 -12.68 -14.94
C MET A 363 7.90 -12.63 -14.22
N PRO A 364 9.03 -12.51 -14.93
CA PRO A 364 10.35 -12.60 -14.30
C PRO A 364 10.60 -11.47 -13.31
N LEU A 365 11.53 -11.69 -12.39
CA LEU A 365 12.10 -10.66 -11.56
C LEU A 365 12.90 -9.69 -12.42
N GLN A 366 12.66 -8.40 -12.24
CA GLN A 366 13.35 -7.30 -12.92
C GLN A 366 13.80 -6.27 -11.90
N LYS A 367 14.95 -5.65 -12.14
CA LYS A 367 15.47 -4.58 -11.29
C LYS A 367 14.64 -3.32 -11.47
N SER A 368 14.19 -2.71 -10.37
CA SER A 368 13.59 -1.38 -10.38
C SER A 368 14.69 -0.33 -10.56
N ASN A 369 14.43 0.65 -11.42
CA ASN A 369 15.30 1.81 -11.58
C ASN A 369 14.85 3.02 -10.74
N LEU A 370 13.70 2.90 -10.07
CA LEU A 370 13.12 3.98 -9.26
C LEU A 370 13.47 3.83 -7.78
N ILE A 371 13.56 2.59 -7.29
CA ILE A 371 14.07 2.34 -5.95
C ILE A 371 15.47 1.78 -6.06
N VAL A 372 16.40 2.68 -5.94
CA VAL A 372 17.84 2.43 -5.96
C VAL A 372 18.43 3.00 -4.68
N SER A 373 19.39 2.31 -4.13
CA SER A 373 20.17 2.75 -2.99
C SER A 373 21.67 2.60 -3.30
N ALA A 374 22.51 3.05 -2.38
CA ALA A 374 23.94 2.83 -2.45
C ALA A 374 24.45 2.15 -1.18
N LEU A 375 25.35 1.19 -1.36
CA LEU A 375 26.18 0.62 -0.32
C LEU A 375 27.64 0.82 -0.75
N GLY A 376 28.29 1.82 -0.19
CA GLY A 376 29.57 2.27 -0.70
C GLY A 376 29.45 2.79 -2.14
N THR A 377 30.23 2.26 -3.06
CA THR A 377 30.21 2.62 -4.50
C THR A 377 29.18 1.82 -5.30
N GLU A 378 28.62 0.74 -4.73
CA GLU A 378 27.73 -0.15 -5.42
C GLU A 378 26.29 0.35 -5.37
N LYS A 379 25.59 0.24 -6.53
CA LYS A 379 24.16 0.54 -6.62
C LYS A 379 23.35 -0.70 -6.39
N GLU A 380 22.44 -0.61 -5.42
CA GLU A 380 21.53 -1.67 -5.08
C GLU A 380 20.12 -1.39 -5.60
N HIS A 381 19.52 -2.37 -6.26
CA HIS A 381 18.20 -2.28 -6.87
C HIS A 381 17.23 -3.25 -6.23
N VAL A 382 16.02 -2.79 -5.95
CA VAL A 382 14.95 -3.73 -5.59
C VAL A 382 14.53 -4.51 -6.82
N GLU A 383 14.47 -5.82 -6.70
CA GLU A 383 13.89 -6.68 -7.73
C GLU A 383 12.40 -6.89 -7.50
N VAL A 384 11.61 -6.72 -8.55
CA VAL A 384 10.16 -6.85 -8.56
C VAL A 384 9.73 -7.74 -9.70
N ARG A 385 8.68 -8.55 -9.51
CA ARG A 385 8.10 -9.32 -10.61
C ARG A 385 7.33 -8.41 -11.56
N SER A 386 7.63 -8.55 -12.84
CA SER A 386 6.86 -7.89 -13.90
C SER A 386 5.44 -8.44 -13.93
N HIS A 387 4.44 -7.56 -13.96
CA HIS A 387 3.04 -7.94 -14.17
C HIS A 387 2.63 -7.84 -15.67
N TRP A 388 3.54 -7.48 -16.55
CA TRP A 388 3.32 -7.67 -17.98
C TRP A 388 3.54 -9.14 -18.34
N ILE A 389 2.44 -9.89 -18.37
CA ILE A 389 2.46 -11.35 -18.61
C ILE A 389 2.71 -11.61 -20.10
N ARG A 390 3.89 -12.13 -20.40
CA ARG A 390 4.31 -12.50 -21.75
C ARG A 390 5.46 -13.52 -21.71
N VAL A 391 5.89 -14.02 -22.85
CA VAL A 391 7.13 -14.80 -22.94
C VAL A 391 8.33 -13.86 -22.90
N TYR A 392 9.25 -14.10 -21.96
CA TYR A 392 10.53 -13.41 -21.85
C TYR A 392 11.64 -14.38 -22.27
N GLN A 393 12.20 -14.21 -23.45
CA GLN A 393 13.20 -15.13 -24.02
C GLN A 393 14.43 -15.30 -23.12
N ASP A 394 14.93 -14.19 -22.54
CA ASP A 394 16.06 -14.22 -21.61
C ASP A 394 15.80 -15.08 -20.36
N SER A 395 14.54 -15.12 -19.92
CA SER A 395 14.14 -15.94 -18.77
C SER A 395 14.03 -17.41 -19.15
N VAL A 396 13.65 -17.72 -20.37
CA VAL A 396 13.65 -19.08 -20.95
C VAL A 396 15.08 -19.59 -21.05
N THR A 397 15.97 -18.82 -21.69
CA THR A 397 17.38 -19.24 -21.90
C THR A 397 18.17 -19.45 -20.61
N LYS A 398 17.98 -18.59 -19.59
CA LYS A 398 18.70 -18.68 -18.32
C LYS A 398 18.28 -19.88 -17.45
N ARG A 399 17.09 -20.44 -17.67
CA ARG A 399 16.48 -21.46 -16.81
C ARG A 399 16.34 -22.83 -17.45
N VAL A 400 16.56 -22.90 -18.77
CA VAL A 400 16.68 -24.17 -19.51
C VAL A 400 18.16 -24.50 -19.64
N PRO A 401 18.64 -25.64 -19.13
CA PRO A 401 20.04 -26.05 -19.30
C PRO A 401 20.44 -26.04 -20.78
N PRO A 402 21.67 -25.65 -21.11
CA PRO A 402 22.14 -25.58 -22.51
C PRO A 402 21.95 -26.91 -23.29
N THR A 403 21.90 -28.03 -22.63
CA THR A 403 21.66 -29.36 -23.21
C THR A 403 20.24 -29.56 -23.74
N LEU A 404 19.27 -28.68 -23.37
CA LEU A 404 17.86 -28.76 -23.75
C LEU A 404 17.41 -27.62 -24.65
N GLN A 405 18.32 -26.77 -25.10
CA GLN A 405 18.04 -25.63 -25.98
C GLN A 405 18.10 -25.94 -27.49
N ARG A 406 18.14 -27.22 -27.86
CA ARG A 406 18.17 -27.69 -29.27
C ARG A 406 16.78 -27.97 -29.80
#